data_c38ed142284897cf75dbc75449daeeac
#
_entry.id   c38ed142284897cf75dbc75449daeeac
#
_cell.length_a   1.000
_cell.length_b   1.000
_cell.length_c   1.000
_cell.angle_alpha   90.00
_cell.angle_beta   90.00
_cell.angle_gamma   90.00
#
_symmetry.space_group_name_H-M   'P 1'
#
loop_
_entity.id
_entity.type
_entity.pdbx_description
1 polymer ?
#
loop_
_entity_poly.entity_id
_entity_poly.type
_entity_poly.pdbx_seq_one_letter_code
_entity_poly.pdbx_strand_id
1 'polypeptide(L)'
;ILIGLVGSEMCIRDRFHIVKFQQMAKAAMEEIYAKGKIPVLVGGTGFYIQAITKDIDFTQAEQEDGYRQELEQLAAEKGNEYLHQMLLNVDPVSAGEIHANNVKRVIRALEFYHQNQSPISAHNQEQKEHETPYNLAYFVLNVPRELLYKRIDDRIDEMLKEGLLEEVQKLKDMGYHRGMVSMQGLGYKEILAYLDGEYPLEEAVRILKRDTRHFAKRQLTWFRREKDTIWMNKDEFDYNEDRILDEMLKVCRDRGIL
;
A
#
# COMPACT_ATOMS: atom_id res chain seq x y z
N ILE A 1 0.47 -20.31 5.97
CA ILE A 1 -0.35 -19.95 4.80
C ILE A 1 0.29 -18.69 4.23
N LEU A 2 1.03 -18.84 3.14
CA LEU A 2 1.49 -17.72 2.34
C LEU A 2 0.29 -17.25 1.50
N ILE A 3 -0.41 -16.21 1.96
CA ILE A 3 -1.35 -15.51 1.12
C ILE A 3 -0.52 -14.53 0.31
N GLY A 4 -0.05 -14.96 -0.86
CA GLY A 4 0.55 -14.07 -1.85
C GLY A 4 -0.56 -13.21 -2.46
N LEU A 5 -0.81 -12.04 -1.87
CA LEU A 5 -1.93 -11.16 -2.26
C LEU A 5 -1.58 -10.17 -3.37
N VAL A 6 -0.35 -10.22 -3.90
CA VAL A 6 0.08 -9.34 -5.00
C VAL A 6 0.48 -10.22 -6.18
N GLY A 7 -0.22 -10.08 -7.30
CA GLY A 7 0.05 -10.79 -8.55
C GLY A 7 -0.77 -12.07 -8.77
N SER A 8 -1.70 -12.42 -7.88
CA SER A 8 -2.64 -13.52 -8.17
C SER A 8 -3.73 -13.07 -9.14
N GLU A 9 -4.25 -13.99 -9.97
CA GLU A 9 -5.39 -13.72 -10.87
C GLU A 9 -6.59 -13.09 -10.13
N MET A 10 -6.71 -13.31 -8.83
CA MET A 10 -7.73 -12.77 -7.96
C MET A 10 -7.60 -11.26 -7.77
N CYS A 11 -6.36 -10.70 -7.72
CA CYS A 11 -6.15 -9.25 -7.66
C CYS A 11 -6.42 -8.56 -8.99
N ILE A 12 -6.26 -9.26 -10.10
CA ILE A 12 -6.46 -8.70 -11.46
C ILE A 12 -7.94 -8.63 -11.81
N ARG A 13 -8.74 -9.61 -11.39
CA ARG A 13 -10.17 -9.73 -11.74
C ARG A 13 -11.13 -9.07 -10.76
N ASP A 14 -10.76 -9.01 -9.48
CA ASP A 14 -11.63 -8.47 -8.42
C ASP A 14 -11.22 -7.05 -8.01
N ARG A 15 -12.21 -6.27 -7.56
CA ARG A 15 -12.01 -5.00 -6.84
C ARG A 15 -11.44 -5.31 -5.44
N PHE A 16 -10.16 -5.76 -5.38
CA PHE A 16 -9.50 -6.02 -4.12
C PHE A 16 -9.16 -4.69 -3.43
N HIS A 17 -9.74 -4.49 -2.26
CA HIS A 17 -9.57 -3.26 -1.47
C HIS A 17 -9.25 -3.58 -0.01
N ILE A 18 -8.88 -2.56 0.75
CA ILE A 18 -8.39 -2.67 2.12
C ILE A 18 -9.36 -3.42 3.07
N VAL A 19 -10.66 -3.23 2.90
CA VAL A 19 -11.69 -3.91 3.73
C VAL A 19 -11.66 -5.42 3.49
N LYS A 20 -11.67 -5.84 2.22
CA LYS A 20 -11.58 -7.27 1.85
C LYS A 20 -10.27 -7.89 2.35
N PHE A 21 -9.16 -7.15 2.22
CA PHE A 21 -7.88 -7.57 2.79
C PHE A 21 -7.97 -7.80 4.30
N GLN A 22 -8.51 -6.83 5.04
CA GLN A 22 -8.62 -6.91 6.50
C GLN A 22 -9.46 -8.11 6.93
N GLN A 23 -10.61 -8.33 6.30
CA GLN A 23 -11.49 -9.48 6.58
C GLN A 23 -10.77 -10.81 6.35
N MET A 24 -10.12 -10.96 5.20
CA MET A 24 -9.38 -12.18 4.87
C MET A 24 -8.19 -12.41 5.81
N ALA A 25 -7.47 -11.36 6.15
CA ALA A 25 -6.32 -11.46 7.05
C ALA A 25 -6.76 -11.84 8.47
N LYS A 26 -7.83 -11.23 8.99
CA LYS A 26 -8.40 -11.60 10.30
C LYS A 26 -8.87 -13.05 10.33
N ALA A 27 -9.61 -13.51 9.32
CA ALA A 27 -10.03 -14.91 9.23
C ALA A 27 -8.83 -15.87 9.22
N ALA A 28 -7.78 -15.56 8.46
CA ALA A 28 -6.55 -16.36 8.45
C ALA A 28 -5.82 -16.36 9.81
N MET A 29 -5.81 -15.21 10.51
CA MET A 29 -5.24 -15.13 11.87
C MET A 29 -6.02 -15.99 12.86
N GLU A 30 -7.36 -15.98 12.82
CA GLU A 30 -8.20 -16.82 13.65
C GLU A 30 -7.93 -18.32 13.43
N GLU A 31 -7.79 -18.75 12.17
CA GLU A 31 -7.43 -20.14 11.85
C GLU A 31 -6.03 -20.53 12.40
N ILE A 32 -5.07 -19.60 12.40
CA ILE A 32 -3.73 -19.82 12.92
C ILE A 32 -3.79 -19.93 14.45
N TYR A 33 -4.51 -19.05 15.12
CA TYR A 33 -4.74 -19.10 16.57
C TYR A 33 -5.47 -20.37 17.02
N ALA A 34 -6.48 -20.80 16.26
CA ALA A 34 -7.20 -22.05 16.55
C ALA A 34 -6.29 -23.30 16.50
N LYS A 35 -5.17 -23.21 15.79
CA LYS A 35 -4.13 -24.27 15.72
C LYS A 35 -3.05 -24.10 16.80
N GLY A 36 -3.22 -23.18 17.75
CA GLY A 36 -2.25 -22.87 18.81
C GLY A 36 -0.94 -22.27 18.24
N LYS A 37 -0.99 -21.61 17.08
CA LYS A 37 0.18 -21.02 16.41
C LYS A 37 0.08 -19.48 16.42
N ILE A 38 1.23 -18.83 16.22
CA ILE A 38 1.35 -17.39 16.17
C ILE A 38 1.28 -16.94 14.71
N PRO A 39 0.37 -16.02 14.35
CA PRO A 39 0.32 -15.47 13.00
C PRO A 39 1.51 -14.55 12.74
N VAL A 40 2.10 -14.67 11.56
CA VAL A 40 3.16 -13.79 11.07
C VAL A 40 2.66 -13.07 9.84
N LEU A 41 2.53 -11.74 9.93
CA LEU A 41 2.17 -10.87 8.83
C LEU A 41 3.43 -10.36 8.13
N VAL A 42 3.60 -10.69 6.85
CA VAL A 42 4.75 -10.28 6.04
C VAL A 42 4.29 -9.42 4.88
N GLY A 43 4.89 -8.25 4.74
CA GLY A 43 4.56 -7.34 3.63
C GLY A 43 5.26 -5.99 3.70
N GLY A 44 5.01 -5.14 2.72
CA GLY A 44 5.61 -3.80 2.61
C GLY A 44 4.59 -2.67 2.45
N THR A 45 3.29 -2.98 2.40
CA THR A 45 2.23 -1.97 2.29
C THR A 45 1.80 -1.52 3.68
N GLY A 46 2.41 -0.44 4.17
CA GLY A 46 2.21 0.04 5.54
C GLY A 46 0.75 0.24 5.92
N PHE A 47 -0.08 0.77 5.00
CA PHE A 47 -1.50 0.96 5.26
C PHE A 47 -2.26 -0.36 5.47
N TYR A 48 -1.89 -1.44 4.76
CA TYR A 48 -2.48 -2.76 4.97
C TYR A 48 -2.06 -3.37 6.31
N ILE A 49 -0.79 -3.20 6.67
CA ILE A 49 -0.28 -3.64 7.97
C ILE A 49 -1.00 -2.88 9.10
N GLN A 50 -1.12 -1.56 8.97
CA GLN A 50 -1.81 -0.72 9.94
C GLN A 50 -3.29 -1.09 10.08
N ALA A 51 -3.98 -1.42 8.98
CA ALA A 51 -5.37 -1.87 9.00
C ALA A 51 -5.60 -3.09 9.91
N ILE A 52 -4.61 -3.99 9.99
CA ILE A 52 -4.66 -5.15 10.88
C ILE A 52 -4.18 -4.78 12.28
N THR A 53 -2.99 -4.19 12.39
CA THR A 53 -2.34 -3.98 13.69
C THR A 53 -3.07 -2.98 14.59
N LYS A 54 -3.81 -2.04 14.02
CA LYS A 54 -4.63 -1.06 14.75
C LYS A 54 -6.13 -1.36 14.68
N ASP A 55 -6.49 -2.44 14.04
CA ASP A 55 -7.89 -2.82 13.85
C ASP A 55 -8.79 -1.68 13.34
N ILE A 56 -8.32 -0.98 12.31
CA ILE A 56 -9.00 0.20 11.76
C ILE A 56 -10.41 -0.17 11.32
N ASP A 57 -11.39 0.60 11.75
CA ASP A 57 -12.76 0.45 11.30
C ASP A 57 -12.97 1.09 9.92
N PHE A 58 -13.30 0.24 8.94
CA PHE A 58 -13.64 0.65 7.57
C PHE A 58 -15.13 0.51 7.25
N THR A 59 -15.96 0.17 8.22
CA THR A 59 -17.38 -0.20 8.00
C THR A 59 -18.23 0.93 7.42
N GLN A 60 -17.76 2.16 7.49
CA GLN A 60 -18.50 3.35 7.05
C GLN A 60 -18.23 3.75 5.59
N ALA A 61 -17.63 2.89 4.79
CA ALA A 61 -17.27 3.20 3.41
C ALA A 61 -18.08 2.40 2.40
N GLU A 62 -19.41 2.50 2.40
CA GLU A 62 -20.19 2.09 1.25
C GLU A 62 -19.80 2.98 0.04
N GLN A 63 -19.44 2.36 -1.08
CA GLN A 63 -19.17 3.09 -2.30
C GLN A 63 -20.50 3.56 -2.90
N GLU A 64 -20.87 4.79 -2.70
CA GLU A 64 -21.87 5.46 -3.52
C GLU A 64 -21.20 5.91 -4.82
N ASP A 65 -21.21 5.02 -5.81
CA ASP A 65 -20.60 5.31 -7.13
C ASP A 65 -21.19 6.58 -7.78
N GLY A 66 -22.41 6.98 -7.45
CA GLY A 66 -23.07 8.18 -7.97
C GLY A 66 -22.42 9.48 -7.52
N TYR A 67 -22.24 9.68 -6.21
CA TYR A 67 -21.67 10.91 -5.69
C TYR A 67 -20.20 11.09 -6.07
N ARG A 68 -19.45 9.99 -6.16
CA ARG A 68 -18.07 10.04 -6.68
C ARG A 68 -18.01 10.54 -8.12
N GLN A 69 -18.87 10.02 -9.00
CA GLN A 69 -18.92 10.44 -10.40
C GLN A 69 -19.30 11.93 -10.52
N GLU A 70 -20.24 12.40 -9.70
CA GLU A 70 -20.60 13.81 -9.63
C GLU A 70 -19.39 14.69 -9.25
N LEU A 71 -18.61 14.30 -8.22
CA LEU A 71 -17.42 15.03 -7.82
C LEU A 71 -16.31 14.99 -8.89
N GLU A 72 -16.13 13.87 -9.58
CA GLU A 72 -15.18 13.75 -10.69
C GLU A 72 -15.58 14.67 -11.86
N GLN A 73 -16.88 14.74 -12.17
CA GLN A 73 -17.39 15.65 -13.18
C GLN A 73 -17.21 17.11 -12.75
N LEU A 74 -17.51 17.48 -11.51
CA LEU A 74 -17.29 18.82 -10.98
C LEU A 74 -15.81 19.22 -11.04
N ALA A 75 -14.88 18.28 -10.79
CA ALA A 75 -13.45 18.54 -10.94
C ALA A 75 -13.07 18.84 -12.39
N ALA A 76 -13.65 18.12 -13.34
CA ALA A 76 -13.41 18.34 -14.77
C ALA A 76 -13.99 19.68 -15.27
N GLU A 77 -15.16 20.07 -14.79
CA GLU A 77 -15.88 21.28 -15.23
C GLU A 77 -15.37 22.55 -14.53
N LYS A 78 -15.16 22.50 -13.21
CA LYS A 78 -14.86 23.68 -12.39
C LYS A 78 -13.42 23.73 -11.88
N GLY A 79 -12.66 22.68 -12.12
CA GLY A 79 -11.27 22.59 -11.71
C GLY A 79 -11.07 22.06 -10.27
N ASN A 80 -9.81 21.66 -10.00
CA ASN A 80 -9.43 21.03 -8.73
C ASN A 80 -9.59 21.95 -7.51
N GLU A 81 -9.32 23.25 -7.70
CA GLU A 81 -9.45 24.26 -6.65
C GLU A 81 -10.88 24.40 -6.14
N TYR A 82 -11.87 24.24 -7.02
CA TYR A 82 -13.28 24.27 -6.63
C TYR A 82 -13.61 23.12 -5.66
N LEU A 83 -13.19 21.89 -5.98
CA LEU A 83 -13.37 20.76 -5.07
C LEU A 83 -12.64 20.95 -3.76
N HIS A 84 -11.44 21.51 -3.82
CA HIS A 84 -10.65 21.77 -2.61
C HIS A 84 -11.32 22.82 -1.73
N GLN A 85 -11.96 23.83 -2.31
CA GLN A 85 -12.77 24.80 -1.56
C GLN A 85 -14.01 24.15 -0.91
N MET A 86 -14.65 23.18 -1.58
CA MET A 86 -15.73 22.39 -0.97
C MET A 86 -15.20 21.63 0.25
N LEU A 87 -14.02 21.00 0.14
CA LEU A 87 -13.39 20.31 1.26
C LEU A 87 -13.04 21.26 2.40
N LEU A 88 -12.53 22.45 2.10
CA LEU A 88 -12.19 23.46 3.11
C LEU A 88 -13.43 23.84 3.97
N ASN A 89 -14.61 23.86 3.37
CA ASN A 89 -15.85 24.22 4.06
C ASN A 89 -16.33 23.12 5.04
N VAL A 90 -16.03 21.84 4.78
CA VAL A 90 -16.52 20.70 5.57
C VAL A 90 -15.46 20.06 6.43
N ASP A 91 -14.19 20.16 6.02
CA ASP A 91 -13.02 19.59 6.73
C ASP A 91 -11.78 20.46 6.49
N PRO A 92 -11.67 21.62 7.20
CA PRO A 92 -10.52 22.53 7.06
C PRO A 92 -9.17 21.86 7.38
N VAL A 93 -9.15 20.88 8.29
CA VAL A 93 -7.93 20.17 8.67
C VAL A 93 -7.43 19.31 7.50
N SER A 94 -8.30 18.50 6.90
CA SER A 94 -7.95 17.73 5.70
C SER A 94 -7.58 18.63 4.53
N ALA A 95 -8.26 19.77 4.33
CA ALA A 95 -7.93 20.72 3.28
C ALA A 95 -6.51 21.31 3.46
N GLY A 96 -6.07 21.53 4.69
CA GLY A 96 -4.70 21.97 4.99
C GLY A 96 -3.63 20.89 4.70
N GLU A 97 -3.98 19.60 4.77
CA GLU A 97 -3.06 18.49 4.55
C GLU A 97 -3.07 17.95 3.11
N ILE A 98 -4.17 18.14 2.38
CA ILE A 98 -4.38 17.59 1.03
C ILE A 98 -4.28 18.70 0.01
N HIS A 99 -3.26 18.65 -0.85
CA HIS A 99 -3.11 19.60 -1.95
C HIS A 99 -4.26 19.45 -2.97
N ALA A 100 -4.80 20.56 -3.52
CA ALA A 100 -5.90 20.57 -4.47
C ALA A 100 -5.71 19.63 -5.67
N ASN A 101 -4.48 19.51 -6.18
CA ASN A 101 -4.15 18.57 -7.27
C ASN A 101 -4.23 17.09 -6.89
N ASN A 102 -4.39 16.78 -5.60
CA ASN A 102 -4.64 15.40 -5.17
C ASN A 102 -6.15 15.09 -5.17
N VAL A 103 -6.75 15.25 -6.34
CA VAL A 103 -8.22 15.15 -6.56
C VAL A 103 -8.81 13.88 -5.95
N LYS A 104 -8.13 12.74 -6.09
CA LYS A 104 -8.61 11.46 -5.53
C LYS A 104 -8.75 11.50 -4.00
N ARG A 105 -7.84 12.19 -3.29
CA ARG A 105 -7.93 12.34 -1.83
C ARG A 105 -8.96 13.37 -1.43
N VAL A 106 -9.09 14.46 -2.19
CA VAL A 106 -10.14 15.48 -1.98
C VAL A 106 -11.52 14.83 -2.11
N ILE A 107 -11.75 14.09 -3.21
CA ILE A 107 -13.01 13.36 -3.43
C ILE A 107 -13.27 12.39 -2.28
N ARG A 108 -12.28 11.59 -1.87
CA ARG A 108 -12.45 10.63 -0.77
C ARG A 108 -12.87 11.30 0.54
N ALA A 109 -12.30 12.46 0.86
CA ALA A 109 -12.67 13.22 2.06
C ALA A 109 -14.09 13.77 1.98
N LEU A 110 -14.51 14.27 0.81
CA LEU A 110 -15.87 14.74 0.55
C LEU A 110 -16.90 13.61 0.61
N GLU A 111 -16.59 12.43 0.02
CA GLU A 111 -17.44 11.24 0.12
C GLU A 111 -17.64 10.82 1.57
N PHE A 112 -16.55 10.77 2.34
CA PHE A 112 -16.61 10.40 3.75
C PHE A 112 -17.53 11.35 4.53
N TYR A 113 -17.38 12.67 4.30
CA TYR A 113 -18.25 13.65 4.93
C TYR A 113 -19.71 13.51 4.50
N HIS A 114 -19.97 13.26 3.21
CA HIS A 114 -21.33 13.06 2.69
C HIS A 114 -22.01 11.86 3.38
N GLN A 115 -21.31 10.75 3.54
CA GLN A 115 -21.84 9.52 4.14
C GLN A 115 -22.01 9.62 5.65
N ASN A 116 -21.05 10.24 6.35
CA ASN A 116 -20.96 10.17 7.82
C ASN A 116 -21.35 11.47 8.52
N GLN A 117 -21.57 12.55 7.77
CA GLN A 117 -21.84 13.90 8.31
C GLN A 117 -20.78 14.37 9.33
N SER A 118 -19.57 13.83 9.23
CA SER A 118 -18.41 14.16 10.07
C SER A 118 -17.14 14.24 9.24
N PRO A 119 -16.17 15.12 9.62
CA PRO A 119 -14.91 15.26 8.92
C PRO A 119 -14.07 13.97 8.97
N ILE A 120 -13.45 13.62 7.84
CA ILE A 120 -12.53 12.48 7.80
C ILE A 120 -11.28 12.71 8.67
N SER A 121 -10.89 13.97 8.88
CA SER A 121 -9.81 14.33 9.80
C SER A 121 -10.08 13.91 11.24
N ALA A 122 -11.32 14.10 11.72
CA ALA A 122 -11.73 13.68 13.05
C ALA A 122 -11.66 12.15 13.20
N HIS A 123 -12.24 11.43 12.25
CA HIS A 123 -12.14 9.97 12.21
C HIS A 123 -10.68 9.48 12.16
N ASN A 124 -9.85 10.07 11.30
CA ASN A 124 -8.43 9.71 11.21
C ASN A 124 -7.67 10.00 12.50
N GLN A 125 -8.03 11.06 13.24
CA GLN A 125 -7.42 11.37 14.53
C GLN A 125 -7.80 10.31 15.58
N GLU A 126 -9.07 9.96 15.67
CA GLU A 126 -9.56 8.89 16.52
C GLU A 126 -8.85 7.55 16.22
N GLN A 127 -8.75 7.17 14.94
CA GLN A 127 -8.07 5.94 14.52
C GLN A 127 -6.55 5.95 14.81
N LYS A 128 -5.90 7.12 14.85
CA LYS A 128 -4.47 7.23 15.24
C LYS A 128 -4.27 6.98 16.72
N GLU A 129 -5.25 7.29 17.56
CA GLU A 129 -5.22 7.13 19.01
C GLU A 129 -5.56 5.69 19.44
N HIS A 130 -6.11 4.87 18.53
CA HIS A 130 -6.36 3.46 18.80
C HIS A 130 -5.04 2.73 19.06
N GLU A 131 -4.96 2.12 20.23
CA GLU A 131 -3.90 1.18 20.56
C GLU A 131 -4.10 -0.13 19.80
N THR A 132 -3.01 -0.85 19.58
CA THR A 132 -3.10 -2.18 18.97
C THR A 132 -3.81 -3.15 19.92
N PRO A 133 -4.80 -3.95 19.45
CA PRO A 133 -5.41 -4.99 20.27
C PRO A 133 -4.52 -6.24 20.41
N TYR A 134 -3.34 -6.24 19.78
CA TYR A 134 -2.45 -7.40 19.73
C TYR A 134 -1.19 -7.17 20.57
N ASN A 135 -0.69 -8.23 21.22
CA ASN A 135 0.69 -8.26 21.66
C ASN A 135 1.59 -8.46 20.44
N LEU A 136 2.22 -7.38 19.98
CA LEU A 136 2.83 -7.28 18.66
C LEU A 136 4.35 -7.07 18.75
N ALA A 137 5.12 -7.80 17.95
CA ALA A 137 6.50 -7.46 17.60
C ALA A 137 6.55 -7.04 16.12
N TYR A 138 6.76 -5.73 15.90
CA TYR A 138 6.73 -5.14 14.56
C TYR A 138 8.15 -4.89 14.06
N PHE A 139 8.67 -5.80 13.26
CA PHE A 139 10.01 -5.72 12.70
C PHE A 139 10.04 -5.04 11.34
N VAL A 140 11.02 -4.17 11.14
CA VAL A 140 11.32 -3.57 9.84
C VAL A 140 12.73 -3.98 9.42
N LEU A 141 12.82 -4.90 8.47
CA LEU A 141 14.10 -5.30 7.89
C LEU A 141 14.63 -4.20 6.97
N ASN A 142 15.84 -3.73 7.22
CA ASN A 142 16.44 -2.64 6.49
C ASN A 142 17.85 -2.99 6.02
N VAL A 143 18.28 -2.32 4.96
CA VAL A 143 19.65 -2.35 4.46
C VAL A 143 20.08 -0.93 4.10
N PRO A 144 21.39 -0.61 4.00
CA PRO A 144 21.87 0.67 3.52
C PRO A 144 21.24 1.05 2.17
N ARG A 145 20.91 2.35 2.01
CA ARG A 145 20.17 2.84 0.84
C ARG A 145 20.79 2.47 -0.50
N GLU A 146 22.10 2.55 -0.60
CA GLU A 146 22.83 2.24 -1.83
C GLU A 146 22.64 0.77 -2.22
N LEU A 147 22.75 -0.13 -1.23
CA LEU A 147 22.50 -1.54 -1.44
C LEU A 147 21.05 -1.84 -1.79
N LEU A 148 20.09 -1.16 -1.13
CA LEU A 148 18.67 -1.30 -1.45
C LEU A 148 18.40 -0.89 -2.91
N TYR A 149 18.94 0.25 -3.35
CA TYR A 149 18.73 0.74 -4.72
C TYR A 149 19.39 -0.18 -5.76
N LYS A 150 20.61 -0.67 -5.47
CA LYS A 150 21.24 -1.65 -6.32
C LYS A 150 20.39 -2.93 -6.46
N ARG A 151 19.91 -3.48 -5.35
CA ARG A 151 19.03 -4.67 -5.35
C ARG A 151 17.72 -4.46 -6.11
N ILE A 152 17.15 -3.25 -6.02
CA ILE A 152 15.96 -2.88 -6.81
C ILE A 152 16.29 -2.92 -8.30
N ASP A 153 17.39 -2.30 -8.71
CA ASP A 153 17.78 -2.23 -10.11
C ASP A 153 18.12 -3.62 -10.67
N ASP A 154 18.90 -4.41 -9.92
CA ASP A 154 19.24 -5.81 -10.27
C ASP A 154 17.97 -6.69 -10.40
N ARG A 155 17.01 -6.54 -9.48
CA ARG A 155 15.74 -7.29 -9.51
C ARG A 155 14.88 -6.96 -10.72
N ILE A 156 14.84 -5.70 -11.15
CA ILE A 156 14.10 -5.30 -12.35
C ILE A 156 14.76 -5.90 -13.59
N ASP A 157 16.10 -5.91 -13.66
CA ASP A 157 16.82 -6.53 -14.77
C ASP A 157 16.58 -8.06 -14.82
N GLU A 158 16.45 -8.70 -13.66
CA GLU A 158 16.05 -10.12 -13.54
C GLU A 158 14.61 -10.35 -14.03
N MET A 159 13.65 -9.56 -13.56
CA MET A 159 12.23 -9.67 -13.96
C MET A 159 12.07 -9.56 -15.50
N LEU A 160 12.82 -8.67 -16.13
CA LEU A 160 12.81 -8.54 -17.60
C LEU A 160 13.35 -9.81 -18.27
N LYS A 161 14.40 -10.43 -17.74
CA LYS A 161 14.94 -11.70 -18.26
C LYS A 161 14.01 -12.88 -18.02
N GLU A 162 13.25 -12.84 -16.93
CA GLU A 162 12.28 -13.87 -16.53
C GLU A 162 10.94 -13.75 -17.30
N GLY A 163 10.75 -12.72 -18.13
CA GLY A 163 9.60 -12.61 -19.01
C GLY A 163 8.55 -11.56 -18.59
N LEU A 164 8.92 -10.53 -17.83
CA LEU A 164 8.00 -9.44 -17.47
C LEU A 164 7.33 -8.80 -18.69
N LEU A 165 8.07 -8.66 -19.78
CA LEU A 165 7.54 -8.06 -21.02
C LEU A 165 6.44 -8.93 -21.62
N GLU A 166 6.69 -10.23 -21.74
CA GLU A 166 5.78 -11.24 -22.28
C GLU A 166 4.53 -11.38 -21.40
N GLU A 167 4.69 -11.31 -20.07
CA GLU A 167 3.58 -11.33 -19.12
C GLU A 167 2.65 -10.15 -19.34
N VAL A 168 3.19 -8.93 -19.43
CA VAL A 168 2.39 -7.72 -19.62
C VAL A 168 1.76 -7.69 -21.02
N GLN A 169 2.46 -8.15 -22.06
CA GLN A 169 1.89 -8.29 -23.40
C GLN A 169 0.68 -9.23 -23.39
N LYS A 170 0.80 -10.39 -22.74
CA LYS A 170 -0.30 -11.36 -22.59
C LYS A 170 -1.50 -10.75 -21.88
N LEU A 171 -1.29 -9.98 -20.81
CA LEU A 171 -2.36 -9.28 -20.12
C LEU A 171 -3.03 -8.24 -21.02
N LYS A 172 -2.26 -7.49 -21.79
CA LYS A 172 -2.77 -6.53 -22.80
C LYS A 172 -3.63 -7.23 -23.83
N ASP A 173 -3.19 -8.37 -24.38
CA ASP A 173 -3.92 -9.16 -25.35
C ASP A 173 -5.24 -9.73 -24.80
N MET A 174 -5.32 -9.96 -23.47
CA MET A 174 -6.52 -10.33 -22.75
C MET A 174 -7.48 -9.14 -22.48
N GLY A 175 -7.14 -7.93 -22.92
CA GLY A 175 -7.95 -6.71 -22.77
C GLY A 175 -7.66 -5.90 -21.50
N TYR A 176 -6.63 -6.25 -20.74
CA TYR A 176 -6.23 -5.41 -19.61
C TYR A 176 -5.48 -4.15 -20.11
N HIS A 177 -5.84 -3.00 -19.56
CA HIS A 177 -5.31 -1.72 -20.04
C HIS A 177 -5.00 -0.77 -18.86
N ARG A 178 -4.28 0.31 -19.13
CA ARG A 178 -3.79 1.28 -18.14
C ARG A 178 -4.90 1.97 -17.33
N GLY A 179 -6.15 1.99 -17.81
CA GLY A 179 -7.29 2.51 -17.05
C GLY A 179 -7.69 1.64 -15.85
N MET A 180 -7.26 0.39 -15.80
CA MET A 180 -7.60 -0.53 -14.72
C MET A 180 -6.67 -0.34 -13.52
N VAL A 181 -7.22 -0.38 -12.31
CA VAL A 181 -6.46 -0.18 -11.06
C VAL A 181 -5.35 -1.24 -10.91
N SER A 182 -5.64 -2.49 -11.26
CA SER A 182 -4.69 -3.60 -11.22
C SER A 182 -3.45 -3.36 -12.10
N MET A 183 -3.62 -2.65 -13.22
CA MET A 183 -2.56 -2.36 -14.17
C MET A 183 -1.75 -1.08 -13.84
N GLN A 184 -2.07 -0.43 -12.71
CA GLN A 184 -1.31 0.72 -12.19
C GLN A 184 -0.11 0.32 -11.30
N GLY A 185 0.09 -0.99 -11.09
CA GLY A 185 1.25 -1.50 -10.35
C GLY A 185 2.57 -1.16 -11.03
N LEU A 186 3.63 -1.02 -10.22
CA LEU A 186 5.00 -0.85 -10.71
C LEU A 186 5.41 -2.08 -11.54
N GLY A 187 5.96 -1.83 -12.71
CA GLY A 187 6.25 -2.82 -13.73
C GLY A 187 5.18 -2.83 -14.82
N TYR A 188 3.92 -2.98 -14.47
CA TYR A 188 2.85 -3.10 -15.46
C TYR A 188 2.56 -1.80 -16.19
N LYS A 189 2.38 -0.69 -15.47
CA LYS A 189 2.06 0.61 -16.10
C LYS A 189 3.17 1.12 -17.02
N GLU A 190 4.45 0.88 -16.66
CA GLU A 190 5.60 1.33 -17.46
C GLU A 190 5.75 0.47 -18.72
N ILE A 191 5.62 -0.85 -18.59
CA ILE A 191 5.70 -1.76 -19.73
C ILE A 191 4.50 -1.57 -20.65
N LEU A 192 3.28 -1.37 -20.12
CA LEU A 192 2.11 -1.04 -20.96
C LEU A 192 2.32 0.24 -21.76
N ALA A 193 2.90 1.28 -21.16
CA ALA A 193 3.19 2.53 -21.89
C ALA A 193 4.19 2.32 -23.05
N TYR A 194 5.20 1.45 -22.86
CA TYR A 194 6.06 1.01 -23.93
C TYR A 194 5.28 0.25 -25.02
N LEU A 195 4.44 -0.71 -24.64
CA LEU A 195 3.62 -1.50 -25.57
C LEU A 195 2.55 -0.65 -26.30
N ASP A 196 2.16 0.48 -25.72
CA ASP A 196 1.28 1.48 -26.34
C ASP A 196 2.04 2.47 -27.24
N GLY A 197 3.38 2.36 -27.32
CA GLY A 197 4.23 3.18 -28.18
C GLY A 197 4.55 4.57 -27.66
N GLU A 198 4.35 4.84 -26.35
CA GLU A 198 4.61 6.16 -25.78
C GLU A 198 6.12 6.47 -25.69
N TYR A 199 6.94 5.45 -25.47
CA TYR A 199 8.40 5.58 -25.37
C TYR A 199 9.09 4.20 -25.62
N PRO A 200 10.42 4.18 -25.88
CA PRO A 200 11.16 2.94 -26.08
C PRO A 200 11.33 2.14 -24.77
N LEU A 201 11.63 0.84 -24.90
CA LEU A 201 11.78 -0.08 -23.75
C LEU A 201 12.82 0.39 -22.73
N GLU A 202 13.95 0.95 -23.20
CA GLU A 202 15.00 1.47 -22.31
C GLU A 202 14.46 2.57 -21.40
N GLU A 203 13.59 3.43 -21.92
CA GLU A 203 12.96 4.49 -21.12
C GLU A 203 11.94 3.91 -20.14
N ALA A 204 11.15 2.90 -20.53
CA ALA A 204 10.26 2.18 -19.63
C ALA A 204 11.03 1.60 -18.44
N VAL A 205 12.15 0.93 -18.70
CA VAL A 205 13.02 0.33 -17.66
C VAL A 205 13.61 1.41 -16.76
N ARG A 206 14.09 2.52 -17.33
CA ARG A 206 14.62 3.65 -16.56
C ARG A 206 13.58 4.24 -15.61
N ILE A 207 12.36 4.44 -16.12
CA ILE A 207 11.22 4.94 -15.32
C ILE A 207 10.88 3.94 -14.22
N LEU A 208 10.76 2.66 -14.54
CA LEU A 208 10.43 1.60 -13.60
C LEU A 208 11.44 1.53 -12.45
N LYS A 209 12.75 1.54 -12.75
CA LYS A 209 13.81 1.58 -11.73
C LYS A 209 13.68 2.81 -10.83
N ARG A 210 13.51 4.00 -11.42
CA ARG A 210 13.30 5.25 -10.67
C ARG A 210 12.09 5.19 -9.75
N ASP A 211 10.95 4.77 -10.28
CA ASP A 211 9.68 4.80 -9.56
C ASP A 211 9.62 3.73 -8.46
N THR A 212 10.31 2.59 -8.65
CA THR A 212 10.48 1.57 -7.63
C THR A 212 11.37 2.06 -6.49
N ARG A 213 12.47 2.79 -6.78
CA ARG A 213 13.28 3.44 -5.72
C ARG A 213 12.48 4.50 -4.96
N HIS A 214 11.64 5.27 -5.66
CA HIS A 214 10.73 6.22 -5.01
C HIS A 214 9.68 5.52 -4.13
N PHE A 215 9.18 4.37 -4.56
CA PHE A 215 8.27 3.55 -3.77
C PHE A 215 8.95 3.05 -2.49
N ALA A 216 10.15 2.49 -2.58
CA ALA A 216 10.94 2.07 -1.43
C ALA A 216 11.20 3.23 -0.45
N LYS A 217 11.53 4.43 -0.95
CA LYS A 217 11.66 5.63 -0.12
C LYS A 217 10.37 5.96 0.62
N ARG A 218 9.20 5.86 -0.04
CA ARG A 218 7.90 6.09 0.61
C ARG A 218 7.60 5.05 1.68
N GLN A 219 7.93 3.76 1.45
CA GLN A 219 7.78 2.71 2.45
C GLN A 219 8.61 3.01 3.70
N LEU A 220 9.90 3.33 3.55
CA LEU A 220 10.77 3.67 4.67
C LEU A 220 10.27 4.91 5.43
N THR A 221 9.73 5.90 4.73
CA THR A 221 9.12 7.09 5.34
C THR A 221 7.87 6.73 6.15
N TRP A 222 7.06 5.80 5.64
CA TRP A 222 5.90 5.30 6.36
C TRP A 222 6.33 4.60 7.66
N PHE A 223 7.20 3.59 7.56
CA PHE A 223 7.61 2.80 8.72
C PHE A 223 8.33 3.61 9.80
N ARG A 224 9.01 4.71 9.44
CA ARG A 224 9.61 5.63 10.41
C ARG A 224 8.60 6.44 11.22
N ARG A 225 7.37 6.55 10.77
CA ARG A 225 6.28 7.23 11.47
C ARG A 225 5.52 6.29 12.40
N GLU A 226 5.64 4.98 12.17
CA GLU A 226 5.01 3.99 13.03
C GLU A 226 5.75 3.95 14.36
N LYS A 227 4.98 4.06 15.45
CA LYS A 227 5.49 3.86 16.80
C LYS A 227 5.75 2.35 17.00
N ASP A 228 6.67 2.01 17.88
CA ASP A 228 6.95 0.64 18.29
C ASP A 228 7.54 -0.28 17.20
N THR A 229 8.02 0.27 16.09
CA THR A 229 8.76 -0.51 15.10
C THR A 229 10.17 -0.82 15.59
N ILE A 230 10.56 -2.08 15.40
CA ILE A 230 11.90 -2.61 15.73
C ILE A 230 12.68 -2.71 14.43
N TRP A 231 13.65 -1.82 14.25
CA TRP A 231 14.48 -1.80 13.05
C TRP A 231 15.58 -2.84 13.14
N MET A 232 15.59 -3.75 12.17
CA MET A 232 16.62 -4.77 12.01
C MET A 232 17.51 -4.38 10.83
N ASN A 233 18.57 -3.61 11.10
CA ASN A 233 19.54 -3.21 10.08
C ASN A 233 20.46 -4.41 9.77
N LYS A 234 20.30 -5.01 8.59
CA LYS A 234 20.98 -6.27 8.23
C LYS A 234 22.50 -6.16 8.24
N ASP A 235 23.04 -4.98 8.00
CA ASP A 235 24.49 -4.69 8.07
C ASP A 235 25.05 -4.77 9.50
N GLU A 236 24.27 -4.46 10.53
CA GLU A 236 24.66 -4.62 11.94
C GLU A 236 24.82 -6.12 12.35
N PHE A 237 24.25 -7.01 11.56
CA PHE A 237 24.33 -8.47 11.74
C PHE A 237 25.25 -9.15 10.71
N ASP A 238 26.08 -8.41 9.99
CA ASP A 238 26.93 -8.93 8.89
C ASP A 238 26.11 -9.66 7.80
N TYR A 239 24.84 -9.28 7.61
CA TYR A 239 23.86 -9.93 6.71
C TYR A 239 23.61 -11.40 7.05
N ASN A 240 23.94 -11.85 8.26
CA ASN A 240 23.70 -13.21 8.73
C ASN A 240 22.23 -13.37 9.14
N GLU A 241 21.49 -14.18 8.40
CA GLU A 241 20.04 -14.35 8.60
C GLU A 241 19.71 -15.10 9.91
N ASP A 242 20.57 -16.04 10.33
CA ASP A 242 20.37 -16.76 11.59
C ASP A 242 20.51 -15.81 12.80
N ARG A 243 21.52 -14.93 12.79
CA ARG A 243 21.70 -13.92 13.85
C ARG A 243 20.53 -12.93 13.89
N ILE A 244 20.00 -12.54 12.74
CA ILE A 244 18.81 -11.66 12.66
C ILE A 244 17.60 -12.40 13.24
N LEU A 245 17.40 -13.67 12.87
CA LEU A 245 16.31 -14.49 13.38
C LEU A 245 16.40 -14.70 14.88
N ASP A 246 17.58 -14.99 15.40
CA ASP A 246 17.81 -15.18 16.84
C ASP A 246 17.44 -13.90 17.63
N GLU A 247 17.83 -12.73 17.15
CA GLU A 247 17.45 -11.46 17.80
C GLU A 247 15.94 -11.20 17.71
N MET A 248 15.30 -11.49 16.57
CA MET A 248 13.84 -11.39 16.44
C MET A 248 13.13 -12.34 17.41
N LEU A 249 13.58 -13.58 17.53
CA LEU A 249 13.01 -14.56 18.46
C LEU A 249 13.22 -14.17 19.93
N LYS A 250 14.37 -13.58 20.28
CA LYS A 250 14.65 -13.03 21.59
C LYS A 250 13.64 -11.93 21.94
N VAL A 251 13.44 -10.95 21.04
CA VAL A 251 12.44 -9.89 21.24
C VAL A 251 11.03 -10.47 21.42
N CYS A 252 10.66 -11.51 20.67
CA CYS A 252 9.35 -12.15 20.83
C CYS A 252 9.19 -12.82 22.20
N ARG A 253 10.25 -13.48 22.72
CA ARG A 253 10.24 -14.05 24.09
C ARG A 253 10.16 -12.96 25.15
N ASP A 254 10.95 -11.89 25.03
CA ASP A 254 10.95 -10.78 25.98
C ASP A 254 9.59 -10.07 26.04
N ARG A 255 8.82 -10.09 24.96
CA ARG A 255 7.43 -9.59 24.91
C ARG A 255 6.37 -10.63 25.29
N GLY A 256 6.74 -11.85 25.63
CA GLY A 256 5.80 -12.93 25.95
C GLY A 256 4.92 -13.36 24.78
N ILE A 257 5.43 -13.26 23.56
CA ILE A 257 4.76 -13.74 22.33
C ILE A 257 5.10 -15.22 22.09
N LEU A 258 6.31 -15.64 22.49
CA LEU A 258 6.82 -17.00 22.41
C LEU A 258 7.07 -17.56 23.81
#